data_466b3d519c7e3ab6c05ab3d65f2b5194
#
_entry.id   466b3d519c7e3ab6c05ab3d65f2b5194
#
_cell.length_a   1.000
_cell.length_b   1.000
_cell.length_c   1.000
_cell.angle_alpha   90.00
_cell.angle_beta   90.00
_cell.angle_gamma   90.00
#
_symmetry.space_group_name_H-M   'P 1'
#
loop_
_entity.id
_entity.type
_entity.pdbx_description
1 polymer ?
#
loop_
_entity_poly.entity_id
_entity_poly.type
_entity_poly.pdbx_seq_one_letter_code
_entity_poly.pdbx_strand_id
1 'polypeptide(L)'
;MKYLVQWHVSDPSLMRTTAERFLKTGALPPEGATMLGRWFGLNGSGCSVIEAADAKPVFELITDWQEYLEIEATPVLEDEEFGAIVAKLYG
;
A
#
# COMPACT_ATOMS: atom_id res chain seq x y z
N MET A 1 -6.53 -1.97 11.52
CA MET A 1 -7.19 -1.94 10.21
C MET A 1 -6.17 -2.21 9.12
N LYS A 2 -6.53 -3.00 8.14
CA LYS A 2 -5.64 -3.31 7.02
C LYS A 2 -5.95 -2.43 5.81
N TYR A 3 -4.89 -2.07 5.09
CA TYR A 3 -4.96 -1.27 3.87
C TYR A 3 -4.22 -2.00 2.77
N LEU A 4 -4.85 -2.11 1.62
CA LEU A 4 -4.18 -2.56 0.40
C LEU A 4 -3.59 -1.34 -0.29
N VAL A 5 -2.28 -1.31 -0.42
CA VAL A 5 -1.56 -0.24 -1.10
C VAL A 5 -1.12 -0.76 -2.46
N GLN A 6 -1.49 -0.04 -3.52
CA GLN A 6 -1.16 -0.42 -4.89
C GLN A 6 -0.46 0.74 -5.58
N TRP A 7 0.52 0.43 -6.41
CA TRP A 7 1.27 1.46 -7.13
C TRP A 7 1.72 0.99 -8.49
N HIS A 8 2.07 1.97 -9.33
CA HIS A 8 2.82 1.71 -10.55
C HIS A 8 3.64 2.93 -10.91
N VAL A 9 4.71 2.71 -11.67
CA VAL A 9 5.55 3.78 -12.21
C VAL A 9 4.89 4.26 -13.49
N SER A 10 4.29 5.45 -13.45
CA SER A 10 3.56 6.02 -14.60
C SER A 10 4.50 6.63 -15.62
N ASP A 11 5.67 7.11 -15.20
CA ASP A 11 6.66 7.74 -16.05
C ASP A 11 7.93 6.89 -16.05
N PRO A 12 8.26 6.23 -17.18
CA PRO A 12 9.46 5.38 -17.26
C PRO A 12 10.76 6.11 -16.90
N SER A 13 10.83 7.42 -17.07
CA SER A 13 12.01 8.21 -16.71
C SER A 13 12.28 8.22 -15.21
N LEU A 14 11.28 7.92 -14.39
CA LEU A 14 11.41 7.88 -12.93
C LEU A 14 11.74 6.48 -12.39
N MET A 15 11.79 5.47 -13.25
CA MET A 15 12.00 4.09 -12.80
C MET A 15 13.30 3.93 -12.02
N ARG A 16 14.38 4.45 -12.56
CA ARG A 16 15.69 4.33 -11.92
C ARG A 16 15.75 5.08 -10.60
N THR A 17 15.27 6.31 -10.57
CA THR A 17 15.23 7.13 -9.37
C THR A 17 14.39 6.48 -8.28
N THR A 18 13.26 5.92 -8.65
CA THR A 18 12.38 5.19 -7.73
C THR A 18 13.08 3.96 -7.14
N ALA A 19 13.74 3.18 -8.00
CA ALA A 19 14.47 1.99 -7.58
C ALA A 19 15.65 2.33 -6.66
N GLU A 20 16.40 3.37 -6.98
CA GLU A 20 17.52 3.82 -6.15
C GLU A 20 17.04 4.28 -4.77
N ARG A 21 15.93 4.99 -4.71
CA ARG A 21 15.33 5.40 -3.44
C ARG A 21 14.87 4.20 -2.62
N PHE A 22 14.27 3.22 -3.27
CA PHE A 22 13.89 1.97 -2.61
C PHE A 22 15.10 1.28 -1.99
N LEU A 23 16.18 1.14 -2.73
CA LEU A 23 17.40 0.50 -2.23
C LEU A 23 18.00 1.27 -1.05
N LYS A 24 17.92 2.58 -1.08
CA LYS A 24 18.48 3.43 -0.04
C LYS A 24 17.65 3.43 1.24
N THR A 25 16.33 3.46 1.12
CA THR A 25 15.43 3.64 2.27
C THR A 25 14.74 2.35 2.72
N GLY A 26 14.69 1.33 1.87
CA GLY A 26 13.91 0.12 2.10
C GLY A 26 12.41 0.32 1.91
N ALA A 27 11.97 1.54 1.62
CA ALA A 27 10.55 1.90 1.47
C ALA A 27 9.68 1.32 2.59
N LEU A 28 10.15 1.47 3.82
CA LEU A 28 9.42 1.00 5.00
C LEU A 28 8.30 1.98 5.37
N PRO A 29 7.20 1.50 5.93
CA PRO A 29 6.16 2.38 6.41
C PRO A 29 6.66 3.17 7.61
N PRO A 30 6.09 4.38 7.87
CA PRO A 30 6.44 5.16 9.03
C PRO A 30 5.96 4.51 10.32
N GLU A 31 6.38 5.08 11.44
CA GLU A 31 5.91 4.64 12.76
C GLU A 31 4.38 4.68 12.82
N GLY A 32 3.80 3.67 13.42
CA GLY A 32 2.35 3.51 13.52
C GLY A 32 1.76 2.61 12.45
N ALA A 33 2.56 2.15 11.49
CA ALA A 33 2.13 1.21 10.47
C ALA A 33 3.09 0.02 10.39
N THR A 34 2.54 -1.15 10.11
CA THR A 34 3.30 -2.39 9.96
C THR A 34 3.03 -2.97 8.58
N MET A 35 4.09 -3.25 7.84
CA MET A 35 3.96 -3.90 6.54
C MET A 35 3.84 -5.41 6.75
N LEU A 36 2.73 -5.98 6.31
CA LEU A 36 2.46 -7.42 6.41
C LEU A 36 2.99 -8.19 5.21
N GLY A 37 3.11 -7.55 4.07
CA GLY A 37 3.65 -8.16 2.87
C GLY A 37 3.78 -7.13 1.75
N ARG A 38 4.67 -7.43 0.79
CA ARG A 38 4.90 -6.56 -0.36
C ARG A 38 5.35 -7.39 -1.55
N TRP A 39 4.78 -7.10 -2.72
CA TRP A 39 5.07 -7.83 -3.95
C TRP A 39 5.26 -6.86 -5.11
N PHE A 40 6.14 -7.21 -6.03
CA PHE A 40 6.50 -6.38 -7.19
C PHE A 40 6.11 -7.10 -8.47
N GLY A 41 5.37 -6.41 -9.33
CA GLY A 41 5.01 -6.93 -10.64
C GLY A 41 6.10 -6.63 -11.67
N LEU A 42 6.20 -7.49 -12.69
CA LEU A 42 7.19 -7.31 -13.76
C LEU A 42 6.89 -6.09 -14.64
N ASN A 43 5.68 -5.58 -14.58
CA ASN A 43 5.22 -4.45 -15.39
C ASN A 43 5.41 -3.08 -14.70
N GLY A 44 6.21 -3.01 -13.65
CA GLY A 44 6.43 -1.78 -12.91
C GLY A 44 5.36 -1.46 -11.88
N SER A 45 4.42 -2.35 -11.66
CA SER A 45 3.41 -2.20 -10.60
C SER A 45 3.79 -3.00 -9.36
N GLY A 46 3.08 -2.78 -8.27
CA GLY A 46 3.26 -3.58 -7.08
C GLY A 46 2.14 -3.34 -6.08
N CYS A 47 2.18 -4.09 -5.01
CA CYS A 47 1.21 -3.94 -3.93
C CYS A 47 1.82 -4.33 -2.58
N SER A 48 1.21 -3.80 -1.53
CA SER A 48 1.54 -4.21 -0.16
C SER A 48 0.28 -4.19 0.69
N VAL A 49 0.33 -4.93 1.79
CA VAL A 49 -0.70 -4.88 2.81
C VAL A 49 -0.08 -4.27 4.06
N ILE A 50 -0.72 -3.24 4.56
CA ILE A 50 -0.23 -2.47 5.71
C ILE A 50 -1.30 -2.46 6.78
N GLU A 51 -0.90 -2.72 8.03
CA GLU A 51 -1.77 -2.59 9.18
C GLU A 51 -1.46 -1.33 9.96
N ALA A 52 -2.49 -0.58 10.31
CA ALA A 52 -2.36 0.63 11.11
C ALA A 52 -3.65 0.89 11.90
N ALA A 53 -3.52 1.54 13.04
CA ALA A 53 -4.68 1.87 13.87
C ALA A 53 -5.56 2.93 13.21
N ASP A 54 -4.96 3.85 12.45
CA ASP A 54 -5.67 4.86 11.69
C ASP A 54 -4.96 5.14 10.37
N ALA A 55 -5.52 6.01 9.55
CA ALA A 55 -5.03 6.27 8.21
C ALA A 55 -3.79 7.18 8.14
N LYS A 56 -3.43 7.87 9.23
CA LYS A 56 -2.34 8.85 9.18
C LYS A 56 -1.01 8.30 8.68
N PRO A 57 -0.49 7.20 9.24
CA PRO A 57 0.78 6.69 8.73
C PRO A 57 0.68 6.16 7.30
N VAL A 58 -0.50 5.73 6.87
CA VAL A 58 -0.72 5.31 5.48
C VAL A 58 -0.67 6.52 4.55
N PHE A 59 -1.31 7.63 4.93
CA PHE A 59 -1.22 8.89 4.19
C PHE A 59 0.22 9.37 4.08
N GLU A 60 0.98 9.29 5.16
CA GLU A 60 2.38 9.69 5.17
C GLU A 60 3.20 8.87 4.18
N LEU A 61 3.01 7.56 4.15
CA LEU A 61 3.68 6.68 3.20
C LEU A 61 3.35 7.07 1.74
N ILE A 62 2.06 7.27 1.44
CA ILE A 62 1.62 7.64 0.10
C ILE A 62 2.20 8.98 -0.31
N THR A 63 2.13 9.97 0.57
CA THR A 63 2.63 11.32 0.29
C THR A 63 4.13 11.30 0.01
N ASP A 64 4.87 10.47 0.73
CA ASP A 64 6.31 10.34 0.59
C ASP A 64 6.73 9.75 -0.77
N TRP A 65 5.88 8.94 -1.38
CA TRP A 65 6.20 8.25 -2.64
C TRP A 65 5.44 8.77 -3.87
N GLN A 66 4.47 9.65 -3.70
CA GLN A 66 3.62 10.08 -4.82
C GLN A 66 4.34 10.90 -5.88
N GLU A 67 5.53 11.43 -5.60
CA GLU A 67 6.36 12.09 -6.63
C GLU A 67 6.90 11.10 -7.66
N TYR A 68 7.02 9.83 -7.28
CA TYR A 68 7.67 8.79 -8.06
C TYR A 68 6.69 7.78 -8.65
N LEU A 69 5.57 7.59 -7.98
CA LEU A 69 4.62 6.53 -8.27
C LEU A 69 3.20 7.09 -8.29
N GLU A 70 2.36 6.50 -9.14
CA GLU A 70 0.93 6.56 -8.89
C GLU A 70 0.64 5.52 -7.82
N ILE A 71 0.14 5.95 -6.68
CA ILE A 71 -0.02 5.11 -5.51
C ILE A 71 -1.34 5.41 -4.83
N GLU A 72 -2.04 4.36 -4.43
CA GLU A 72 -3.32 4.49 -3.73
C GLU A 72 -3.41 3.46 -2.62
N ALA A 73 -4.23 3.74 -1.63
CA ALA A 73 -4.50 2.83 -0.53
C ALA A 73 -6.01 2.68 -0.35
N THR A 74 -6.43 1.45 -0.09
CA THR A 74 -7.82 1.11 0.12
C THR A 74 -7.94 0.35 1.43
N PRO A 75 -8.80 0.77 2.37
CA PRO A 75 -9.08 -0.04 3.53
C PRO A 75 -9.80 -1.31 3.10
N VAL A 76 -9.39 -2.44 3.66
CA VAL A 76 -9.91 -3.75 3.28
C VAL A 76 -10.34 -4.53 4.50
N LEU A 77 -11.26 -5.46 4.30
CA LEU A 77 -11.73 -6.37 5.32
C LEU A 77 -11.23 -7.78 5.02
N GLU A 78 -11.07 -8.58 6.05
CA GLU A 78 -10.83 -10.00 5.88
C GLU A 78 -12.17 -10.75 5.75
N ASP A 79 -12.08 -12.01 5.34
CA ASP A 79 -13.25 -12.85 5.09
C ASP A 79 -14.23 -12.89 6.26
N GLU A 80 -13.73 -12.97 7.48
CA GLU A 80 -14.55 -13.05 8.67
C GLU A 80 -15.41 -11.79 8.86
N GLU A 81 -14.79 -10.62 8.72
CA GLU A 81 -15.49 -9.35 8.87
C GLU A 81 -16.49 -9.12 7.73
N PHE A 82 -16.07 -9.41 6.52
CA PHE A 82 -16.94 -9.30 5.35
C PHE A 82 -18.11 -10.27 5.45
N GLY A 83 -17.83 -11.52 5.83
CA GLY A 83 -18.86 -12.55 6.01
C GLY A 83 -19.92 -12.17 7.04
N ALA A 84 -19.51 -11.54 8.14
CA ALA A 84 -20.45 -11.08 9.17
C ALA A 84 -21.41 -10.00 8.62
N ILE A 85 -20.89 -9.09 7.79
CA ILE A 85 -21.70 -8.04 7.16
C ILE A 85 -22.70 -8.67 6.18
N VAL A 86 -22.25 -9.59 5.35
CA VAL A 86 -23.08 -10.27 4.36
C VAL A 86 -24.19 -11.09 5.06
N ALA A 87 -23.84 -11.80 6.12
CA ALA A 87 -24.82 -12.57 6.90
C ALA A 87 -25.88 -11.66 7.53
N LYS A 88 -25.50 -10.50 8.00
CA LYS A 88 -26.42 -9.52 8.58
C LYS A 88 -27.39 -8.97 7.54
N LEU A 89 -26.91 -8.68 6.31
CA LEU A 89 -27.70 -8.00 5.30
C LEU A 89 -28.49 -8.95 4.40
N TYR A 90 -28.01 -10.17 4.15
CA TYR A 90 -28.58 -11.11 3.20
C TYR A 90 -28.95 -12.46 3.83
N GLY A 91 -28.51 -12.71 5.00
CA GLY A 91 -28.85 -13.91 5.76
C GLY A 91 -30.07 -13.67 6.63
#